data_ce4a83371cbb7af5660f1de5ad9b60c6
#
_entry.id   ce4a83371cbb7af5660f1de5ad9b60c6
#
_cell.length_a   1.000
_cell.length_b   1.000
_cell.length_c   1.000
_cell.angle_alpha   90.00
_cell.angle_beta   90.00
_cell.angle_gamma   90.00
#
_symmetry.space_group_name_H-M   'P 1'
#
loop_
_entity.id
_entity.type
_entity.pdbx_description
1 polymer ?
#
loop_
_entity_poly.entity_id
_entity_poly.type
_entity_poly.pdbx_seq_one_letter_code
_entity_poly.pdbx_strand_id
1 'polypeptide(L)'
;MKILALSDLHGDAAHAKKMAEEAAKNQVDLVLIAGDIVGEDNNVEGIVGEFRKKGLEVGVIPGNHEGMAEINFLVEKYGAKNLHGYVWKKGDVGIFGCGYGDVGVHQLNDEDFFKTLKKTHDSLAGVKKKIMLTHTQPEGS
;
A
#
# COMPACT_ATOMS: atom_id res chain seq x y z
N MET A 1 -14.31 10.97 -3.07
CA MET A 1 -12.92 10.60 -2.64
C MET A 1 -12.08 10.35 -3.88
N LYS A 2 -10.95 11.02 -3.97
CA LYS A 2 -9.92 10.79 -5.00
C LYS A 2 -8.78 10.00 -4.40
N ILE A 3 -8.38 8.92 -5.05
CA ILE A 3 -7.31 8.04 -4.61
C ILE A 3 -6.25 7.97 -5.70
N LEU A 4 -4.99 8.15 -5.31
CA LEU A 4 -3.85 7.81 -6.14
C LEU A 4 -3.36 6.42 -5.76
N ALA A 5 -3.35 5.50 -6.71
CA ALA A 5 -2.78 4.17 -6.53
C ALA A 5 -1.45 4.05 -7.29
N LEU A 6 -0.44 3.52 -6.62
CA LEU A 6 0.92 3.36 -7.14
C LEU A 6 1.44 1.96 -6.80
N SER A 7 2.38 1.46 -7.59
CA SER A 7 3.19 0.27 -7.28
C SER A 7 4.57 0.42 -7.91
N ASP A 8 5.48 -0.47 -7.54
CA ASP A 8 6.77 -0.64 -8.20
C ASP A 8 7.60 0.65 -8.30
N LEU A 9 7.66 1.40 -7.20
CA LEU A 9 8.46 2.62 -7.11
C LEU A 9 9.96 2.34 -7.04
N HIS A 10 10.35 1.16 -6.54
CA HIS A 10 11.74 0.68 -6.51
C HIS A 10 12.77 1.72 -6.04
N GLY A 11 12.42 2.49 -5.01
CA GLY A 11 13.32 3.49 -4.44
C GLY A 11 13.47 4.78 -5.25
N ASP A 12 12.69 4.98 -6.31
CA ASP A 12 12.75 6.21 -7.13
C ASP A 12 12.11 7.40 -6.41
N ALA A 13 12.93 8.07 -5.58
CA ALA A 13 12.49 9.23 -4.80
C ALA A 13 12.11 10.42 -5.70
N ALA A 14 12.74 10.59 -6.85
CA ALA A 14 12.41 11.67 -7.79
C ALA A 14 11.02 11.46 -8.39
N HIS A 15 10.70 10.22 -8.75
CA HIS A 15 9.36 9.86 -9.23
C HIS A 15 8.31 10.01 -8.13
N ALA A 16 8.60 9.54 -6.91
CA ALA A 16 7.71 9.71 -5.76
C ALA A 16 7.41 11.19 -5.48
N LYS A 17 8.41 12.05 -5.51
CA LYS A 17 8.26 13.50 -5.35
C LYS A 17 7.32 14.09 -6.41
N LYS A 18 7.55 13.76 -7.68
CA LYS A 18 6.69 14.20 -8.78
C LYS A 18 5.25 13.75 -8.59
N MET A 19 5.03 12.49 -8.23
CA MET A 19 3.69 11.95 -7.97
C MET A 19 3.02 12.63 -6.77
N ALA A 20 3.77 12.96 -5.72
CA ALA A 20 3.25 13.68 -4.56
C ALA A 20 2.82 15.12 -4.92
N GLU A 21 3.59 15.81 -5.77
CA GLU A 21 3.23 17.13 -6.29
C GLU A 21 1.96 17.09 -7.13
N GLU A 22 1.84 16.12 -8.04
CA GLU A 22 0.63 15.93 -8.85
C GLU A 22 -0.58 15.54 -8.00
N ALA A 23 -0.40 14.67 -7.00
CA ALA A 23 -1.46 14.29 -6.08
C ALA A 23 -2.01 15.51 -5.30
N ALA A 24 -1.12 16.35 -4.77
CA ALA A 24 -1.51 17.56 -4.06
C ALA A 24 -2.24 18.56 -4.98
N LYS A 25 -1.71 18.79 -6.18
CA LYS A 25 -2.32 19.66 -7.19
C LYS A 25 -3.72 19.20 -7.59
N ASN A 26 -3.93 17.91 -7.70
CA ASN A 26 -5.22 17.31 -8.06
C ASN A 26 -6.15 17.06 -6.86
N GLN A 27 -5.77 17.51 -5.67
CA GLN A 27 -6.57 17.35 -4.44
C GLN A 27 -6.92 15.87 -4.16
N VAL A 28 -5.91 15.00 -4.23
CA VAL A 28 -6.04 13.60 -3.87
C VAL A 28 -6.26 13.49 -2.36
N ASP A 29 -7.21 12.68 -1.95
CA ASP A 29 -7.55 12.47 -0.54
C ASP A 29 -6.68 11.38 0.12
N LEU A 30 -6.21 10.42 -0.67
CA LEU A 30 -5.56 9.22 -0.18
C LEU A 30 -4.59 8.65 -1.21
N VAL A 31 -3.43 8.21 -0.76
CA VAL A 31 -2.44 7.48 -1.57
C VAL A 31 -2.37 6.02 -1.11
N LEU A 32 -2.44 5.10 -2.05
CA LEU A 32 -2.27 3.66 -1.80
C LEU A 32 -1.06 3.16 -2.59
N ILE A 33 -0.11 2.53 -1.91
CA ILE A 33 1.08 1.96 -2.53
C ILE A 33 1.04 0.43 -2.41
N ALA A 34 0.94 -0.22 -3.56
CA ALA A 34 0.72 -1.66 -3.69
C ALA A 34 2.03 -2.45 -3.77
N GLY A 35 3.02 -2.12 -2.92
CA GLY A 35 4.27 -2.86 -2.81
C GLY A 35 5.37 -2.42 -3.78
N ASP A 36 6.52 -3.08 -3.64
CA ASP A 36 7.78 -2.79 -4.33
C ASP A 36 8.18 -1.32 -4.20
N ILE A 37 8.20 -0.87 -2.95
CA ILE A 37 8.52 0.50 -2.54
C ILE A 37 10.03 0.70 -2.52
N VAL A 38 10.76 -0.31 -2.03
CA VAL A 38 12.21 -0.24 -1.85
C VAL A 38 12.97 -0.44 -3.15
N GLY A 39 14.14 0.19 -3.24
CA GLY A 39 15.10 -0.04 -4.31
C GLY A 39 16.02 -1.23 -4.03
N GLU A 40 16.99 -1.46 -4.92
CA GLU A 40 18.00 -2.52 -4.81
C GLU A 40 18.87 -2.39 -3.54
N ASP A 41 19.02 -1.18 -3.02
CA ASP A 41 19.75 -0.87 -1.79
C ASP A 41 18.92 -1.04 -0.50
N ASN A 42 17.70 -1.56 -0.61
CA ASN A 42 16.69 -1.66 0.46
C ASN A 42 16.32 -0.31 1.11
N ASN A 43 16.61 0.80 0.44
CA ASN A 43 16.27 2.12 0.94
C ASN A 43 14.77 2.41 0.73
N VAL A 44 14.07 2.67 1.82
CA VAL A 44 12.64 3.08 1.83
C VAL A 44 12.47 4.59 2.03
N GLU A 45 13.55 5.32 2.26
CA GLU A 45 13.48 6.76 2.48
C GLU A 45 13.17 7.54 1.19
N GLY A 46 12.56 8.68 1.34
CA GLY A 46 12.24 9.56 0.23
C GLY A 46 11.05 9.13 -0.63
N ILE A 47 10.35 8.06 -0.28
CA ILE A 47 9.14 7.61 -1.00
C ILE A 47 7.89 8.09 -0.27
N VAL A 48 7.51 7.43 0.82
CA VAL A 48 6.30 7.77 1.59
C VAL A 48 6.39 9.18 2.17
N GLY A 49 7.58 9.60 2.59
CA GLY A 49 7.83 10.93 3.13
C GLY A 49 7.45 12.06 2.19
N GLU A 50 7.61 11.89 0.88
CA GLU A 50 7.25 12.91 -0.11
C GLU A 50 5.73 13.18 -0.12
N PHE A 51 4.92 12.14 -0.02
CA PHE A 51 3.46 12.28 0.09
C PHE A 51 3.06 12.89 1.43
N ARG A 52 3.71 12.47 2.53
CA ARG A 52 3.43 12.99 3.88
C ARG A 52 3.77 14.48 4.02
N LYS A 53 4.84 14.96 3.39
CA LYS A 53 5.17 16.40 3.32
C LYS A 53 4.08 17.24 2.68
N LYS A 54 3.27 16.65 1.80
CA LYS A 54 2.11 17.30 1.16
C LYS A 54 0.82 17.15 1.97
N GLY A 55 0.89 16.58 3.17
CA GLY A 55 -0.28 16.34 4.03
C GLY A 55 -1.17 15.19 3.57
N LEU A 56 -0.70 14.35 2.63
CA LEU A 56 -1.46 13.21 2.11
C LEU A 56 -1.38 12.02 3.06
N GLU A 57 -2.48 11.34 3.28
CA GLU A 57 -2.49 10.05 3.98
C GLU A 57 -2.06 8.92 3.04
N VAL A 58 -1.28 7.99 3.56
CA VAL A 58 -0.69 6.90 2.76
C VAL A 58 -1.00 5.56 3.40
N GLY A 59 -1.59 4.66 2.62
CA GLY A 59 -1.72 3.23 2.94
C GLY A 59 -0.73 2.41 2.11
N VAL A 60 -0.13 1.40 2.72
CA VAL A 60 0.92 0.58 2.10
C VAL A 60 0.67 -0.90 2.34
N ILE A 61 1.09 -1.73 1.40
CA ILE A 61 1.31 -3.17 1.57
C ILE A 61 2.72 -3.51 1.08
N PRO A 62 3.36 -4.58 1.58
CA PRO A 62 4.63 -5.03 1.02
C PRO A 62 4.43 -5.68 -0.35
N GLY A 63 5.41 -5.51 -1.24
CA GLY A 63 5.57 -6.30 -2.44
C GLY A 63 6.44 -7.53 -2.18
N ASN A 64 7.10 -8.04 -3.22
CA ASN A 64 8.04 -9.14 -3.10
C ASN A 64 9.49 -8.69 -2.78
N HIS A 65 9.78 -7.40 -2.84
CA HIS A 65 11.08 -6.80 -2.53
C HIS A 65 11.24 -6.36 -1.07
N GLU A 66 10.18 -6.00 -0.37
CA GLU A 66 10.24 -5.62 1.06
C GLU A 66 9.48 -6.59 1.96
N GLY A 67 9.92 -6.65 3.22
CA GLY A 67 9.25 -7.39 4.28
C GLY A 67 8.52 -6.48 5.28
N MET A 68 8.07 -7.08 6.39
CA MET A 68 7.37 -6.33 7.45
C MET A 68 8.26 -5.33 8.16
N ALA A 69 9.58 -5.54 8.20
CA ALA A 69 10.50 -4.59 8.82
C ALA A 69 10.44 -3.22 8.14
N GLU A 70 10.48 -3.21 6.82
CA GLU A 70 10.39 -1.99 6.01
C GLU A 70 9.02 -1.34 6.15
N ILE A 71 7.95 -2.12 6.13
CA ILE A 71 6.58 -1.60 6.32
C ILE A 71 6.42 -0.98 7.71
N ASN A 72 6.90 -1.64 8.77
CA ASN A 72 6.85 -1.11 10.13
C ASN A 72 7.65 0.20 10.27
N PHE A 73 8.80 0.29 9.62
CA PHE A 73 9.57 1.53 9.56
C PHE A 73 8.76 2.67 8.93
N LEU A 74 8.07 2.43 7.83
CA LEU A 74 7.22 3.43 7.17
C LEU A 74 6.04 3.86 8.06
N VAL A 75 5.45 2.92 8.80
CA VAL A 75 4.37 3.21 9.76
C VAL A 75 4.90 4.10 10.90
N GLU A 76 6.01 3.73 11.51
CA GLU A 76 6.57 4.44 12.66
C GLU A 76 7.10 5.82 12.28
N LYS A 77 7.88 5.90 11.20
CA LYS A 77 8.53 7.16 10.80
C LYS A 77 7.60 8.14 10.11
N TYR A 78 6.72 7.68 9.27
CA TYR A 78 5.90 8.54 8.40
C TYR A 78 4.40 8.48 8.69
N GLY A 79 3.96 7.64 9.61
CA GLY A 79 2.54 7.47 9.91
C GLY A 79 1.76 6.83 8.77
N ALA A 80 2.40 6.01 7.94
CA ALA A 80 1.71 5.21 6.94
C ALA A 80 0.78 4.18 7.61
N LYS A 81 -0.25 3.76 6.91
CA LYS A 81 -1.15 2.69 7.34
C LYS A 81 -0.73 1.37 6.69
N ASN A 82 -0.35 0.40 7.52
CA ASN A 82 -0.14 -0.96 7.03
C ASN A 82 -1.49 -1.60 6.70
N LEU A 83 -1.68 -2.00 5.45
CA LEU A 83 -2.90 -2.66 4.98
C LEU A 83 -2.74 -4.16 4.73
N HIS A 84 -1.54 -4.72 4.94
CA HIS A 84 -1.34 -6.15 4.88
C HIS A 84 -1.98 -6.84 6.08
N GLY A 85 -3.15 -7.44 5.87
CA GLY A 85 -3.92 -8.10 6.92
C GLY A 85 -4.68 -7.15 7.88
N TYR A 86 -4.77 -5.87 7.54
CA TYR A 86 -5.50 -4.86 8.30
C TYR A 86 -6.51 -4.13 7.41
N VAL A 87 -7.45 -3.46 8.05
CA VAL A 87 -8.45 -2.63 7.38
C VAL A 87 -8.28 -1.16 7.76
N TRP A 88 -8.66 -0.30 6.83
CA TRP A 88 -8.73 1.14 7.07
C TRP A 88 -10.06 1.67 6.58
N LYS A 89 -10.84 2.22 7.51
CA LYS A 89 -12.12 2.86 7.21
C LYS A 89 -11.91 4.37 7.06
N LYS A 90 -12.33 4.91 5.93
CA LYS A 90 -12.28 6.34 5.66
C LYS A 90 -13.61 6.79 5.04
N GLY A 91 -14.40 7.53 5.81
CA GLY A 91 -15.77 7.87 5.40
C GLY A 91 -16.62 6.60 5.19
N ASP A 92 -17.22 6.49 4.01
CA ASP A 92 -18.05 5.34 3.60
C ASP A 92 -17.27 4.23 2.88
N VAL A 93 -15.94 4.36 2.84
CA VAL A 93 -15.05 3.42 2.16
C VAL A 93 -14.25 2.60 3.17
N GLY A 94 -14.20 1.30 2.99
CA GLY A 94 -13.31 0.37 3.67
C GLY A 94 -12.21 -0.09 2.74
N ILE A 95 -10.96 0.00 3.20
CA ILE A 95 -9.79 -0.43 2.44
C ILE A 95 -9.17 -1.62 3.17
N PHE A 96 -8.83 -2.65 2.44
CA PHE A 96 -8.20 -3.86 2.95
C PHE A 96 -7.21 -4.41 1.94
N GLY A 97 -6.26 -5.21 2.38
CA GLY A 97 -5.28 -5.71 1.43
C GLY A 97 -4.43 -6.85 1.94
N CYS A 98 -3.67 -7.40 1.01
CA CYS A 98 -2.66 -8.40 1.26
C CYS A 98 -1.48 -8.14 0.34
N GLY A 99 -0.30 -8.02 0.92
CA GLY A 99 0.95 -7.85 0.18
C GLY A 99 1.64 -9.18 -0.10
N TYR A 100 2.90 -9.07 -0.42
CA TYR A 100 3.80 -10.11 -0.90
C TYR A 100 3.46 -10.59 -2.32
N GLY A 101 4.32 -11.43 -2.87
CA GLY A 101 4.16 -12.01 -4.19
C GLY A 101 4.11 -13.54 -4.16
N ASP A 102 3.93 -14.12 -5.31
CA ASP A 102 4.07 -15.55 -5.58
C ASP A 102 5.51 -15.93 -6.00
N VAL A 103 6.33 -14.93 -6.26
CA VAL A 103 7.74 -15.05 -6.62
C VAL A 103 8.61 -14.07 -5.82
N GLY A 104 9.92 -14.25 -5.83
CA GLY A 104 10.87 -13.35 -5.19
C GLY A 104 11.25 -13.76 -3.76
N VAL A 105 11.78 -12.82 -3.00
CA VAL A 105 12.30 -13.06 -1.64
C VAL A 105 11.16 -13.19 -0.62
N HIS A 106 10.14 -12.36 -0.75
CA HIS A 106 9.00 -12.32 0.14
C HIS A 106 7.76 -12.88 -0.56
N GLN A 107 7.43 -14.12 -0.24
CA GLN A 107 6.34 -14.86 -0.86
C GLN A 107 5.25 -15.19 0.16
N LEU A 108 4.05 -15.31 -0.36
CA LEU A 108 2.89 -15.81 0.38
C LEU A 108 2.19 -16.85 -0.48
N ASN A 109 1.85 -18.01 0.10
CA ASN A 109 1.10 -19.03 -0.63
C ASN A 109 -0.37 -18.62 -0.80
N ASP A 110 -1.05 -19.23 -1.77
CA ASP A 110 -2.42 -18.90 -2.12
C ASP A 110 -3.41 -19.04 -0.96
N GLU A 111 -3.21 -20.06 -0.09
CA GLU A 111 -4.07 -20.29 1.06
C GLU A 111 -3.98 -19.15 2.07
N ASP A 112 -2.78 -18.73 2.43
CA ASP A 112 -2.56 -17.63 3.38
C ASP A 112 -2.96 -16.28 2.79
N PHE A 113 -2.73 -16.09 1.49
CA PHE A 113 -3.19 -14.92 0.75
C PHE A 113 -4.72 -14.80 0.81
N PHE A 114 -5.42 -15.88 0.46
CA PHE A 114 -6.88 -15.93 0.52
C PHE A 114 -7.42 -15.72 1.95
N LYS A 115 -6.85 -16.39 2.94
CA LYS A 115 -7.26 -16.23 4.35
C LYS A 115 -7.10 -14.80 4.83
N THR A 116 -5.99 -14.15 4.47
CA THR A 116 -5.71 -12.75 4.85
C THR A 116 -6.73 -11.81 4.23
N LEU A 117 -7.00 -11.94 2.94
CA LEU A 117 -8.00 -11.12 2.25
C LEU A 117 -9.42 -11.38 2.78
N LYS A 118 -9.79 -12.65 2.99
CA LYS A 118 -11.11 -13.01 3.50
C LYS A 118 -11.35 -12.45 4.89
N LYS A 119 -10.41 -12.60 5.82
CA LYS A 119 -10.49 -12.06 7.18
C LYS A 119 -10.72 -10.56 7.18
N THR A 120 -9.94 -9.83 6.39
CA THR A 120 -10.02 -8.36 6.32
C THR A 120 -11.28 -7.90 5.60
N HIS A 121 -11.69 -8.57 4.53
CA HIS A 121 -12.95 -8.31 3.86
C HIS A 121 -14.16 -8.52 4.80
N ASP A 122 -14.18 -9.62 5.54
CA ASP A 122 -15.28 -9.94 6.46
C ASP A 122 -15.38 -8.94 7.61
N SER A 123 -14.25 -8.38 8.08
CA SER A 123 -14.25 -7.31 9.09
C SER A 123 -14.83 -5.98 8.60
N LEU A 124 -15.02 -5.83 7.28
CA LEU A 124 -15.70 -4.71 6.65
C LEU A 124 -17.18 -5.00 6.33
N ALA A 125 -17.80 -5.97 7.02
CA ALA A 125 -19.22 -6.24 6.87
C ALA A 125 -20.05 -4.97 7.15
N GLY A 126 -21.02 -4.68 6.29
CA GLY A 126 -21.83 -3.46 6.36
C GLY A 126 -21.22 -2.22 5.70
N VAL A 127 -19.94 -2.24 5.34
CA VAL A 127 -19.33 -1.17 4.55
C VAL A 127 -19.68 -1.38 3.07
N LYS A 128 -20.34 -0.38 2.47
CA LYS A 128 -20.85 -0.49 1.10
C LYS A 128 -19.77 -0.42 0.03
N LYS A 129 -18.79 0.45 0.21
CA LYS A 129 -17.69 0.65 -0.74
C LYS A 129 -16.42 0.05 -0.18
N LYS A 130 -15.87 -0.93 -0.87
CA LYS A 130 -14.65 -1.61 -0.44
C LYS A 130 -13.60 -1.53 -1.54
N ILE A 131 -12.37 -1.25 -1.13
CA ILE A 131 -11.20 -1.25 -2.01
C ILE A 131 -10.27 -2.35 -1.53
N MET A 132 -9.95 -3.27 -2.42
CA MET A 132 -8.95 -4.30 -2.21
C MET A 132 -7.62 -3.85 -2.80
N LEU A 133 -6.56 -3.91 -2.00
CA LEU A 133 -5.21 -3.58 -2.41
C LEU A 133 -4.36 -4.85 -2.38
N THR A 134 -3.82 -5.24 -3.52
CA THR A 134 -2.92 -6.39 -3.64
C THR A 134 -1.72 -6.03 -4.50
N HIS A 135 -0.57 -6.66 -4.24
CA HIS A 135 0.61 -6.53 -5.08
C HIS A 135 0.54 -7.49 -6.27
N THR A 136 0.17 -8.73 -6.01
CA THR A 136 -0.07 -9.75 -7.05
C THR A 136 -1.43 -9.54 -7.72
N GLN A 137 -1.48 -9.77 -9.02
CA GLN A 137 -2.73 -9.74 -9.77
C GLN A 137 -3.63 -10.91 -9.37
N PRO A 138 -4.94 -10.69 -9.23
CA PRO A 138 -5.89 -11.81 -9.15
C PRO A 138 -5.87 -12.63 -10.44
N GLU A 139 -6.06 -13.93 -10.32
CA GLU A 139 -6.21 -14.81 -11.48
C GLU A 139 -7.39 -14.34 -12.36
N GLY A 140 -7.16 -14.26 -13.67
CA GLY A 140 -8.18 -13.85 -14.63
C GLY A 140 -8.37 -12.33 -14.80
N SER A 141 -7.48 -11.53 -14.16
CA SER A 141 -7.48 -10.07 -14.33
C SER A 141 -6.68 -9.59 -15.55
#